data_2c9c44db53e837955ac5fcfdcf35e9e8
#
_entry.id   2c9c44db53e837955ac5fcfdcf35e9e8
#
_cell.length_a   1.000
_cell.length_b   1.000
_cell.length_c   1.000
_cell.angle_alpha   90.00
_cell.angle_beta   90.00
_cell.angle_gamma   90.00
#
_symmetry.space_group_name_H-M   'P 1'
#
loop_
_entity.id
_entity.type
_entity.pdbx_description
1 polymer ?
#
loop_
_entity_poly.entity_id
_entity_poly.type
_entity_poly.pdbx_seq_one_letter_code
_entity_poly.pdbx_strand_id
1 'polypeptide(L)'
;MANSKLIVVEGAQGAGKTTVTDLRYSLSYTNLYRLCGTSDTSKEGKKKAEEMYINLLEYIKKMENKSINLVFDRTFFTEENYCRLGKKDYTFTDVYEKLLEEFSKLDFEIYYITLYLEDVEKYNARL
;
A
#
# COMPACT_ATOMS: atom_id res chain seq x y z
N MET A 1 -14.10 -22.21 -1.75
CA MET A 1 -13.13 -21.87 -2.77
C MET A 1 -12.01 -21.02 -2.14
N ALA A 2 -10.77 -21.33 -2.44
CA ALA A 2 -9.68 -20.56 -1.87
C ALA A 2 -9.72 -19.13 -2.44
N ASN A 3 -9.68 -18.15 -1.57
CA ASN A 3 -9.69 -16.76 -1.98
C ASN A 3 -8.29 -16.34 -2.45
N SER A 4 -8.26 -15.48 -3.45
CA SER A 4 -7.02 -14.83 -3.86
C SER A 4 -6.51 -13.95 -2.73
N LYS A 5 -5.20 -13.72 -2.69
CA LYS A 5 -4.57 -12.93 -1.65
C LYS A 5 -4.38 -11.49 -2.12
N LEU A 6 -4.68 -10.56 -1.23
CA LEU A 6 -4.37 -9.15 -1.38
C LEU A 6 -3.36 -8.80 -0.29
N ILE A 7 -2.13 -8.54 -0.68
CA ILE A 7 -1.05 -8.30 0.26
C ILE A 7 -0.59 -6.84 0.10
N VAL A 8 -0.66 -6.10 1.19
CA VAL A 8 -0.21 -4.70 1.24
C VAL A 8 1.05 -4.66 2.09
N VAL A 9 2.15 -4.22 1.49
CA VAL A 9 3.44 -4.14 2.18
C VAL A 9 3.82 -2.69 2.35
N GLU A 10 4.03 -2.29 3.59
CA GLU A 10 4.45 -0.94 3.95
C GLU A 10 5.76 -1.02 4.73
N GLY A 11 6.56 0.02 4.68
CA GLY A 11 7.77 0.03 5.47
C GLY A 11 8.75 1.10 5.09
N ALA A 12 9.80 1.22 5.91
CA ALA A 12 10.86 2.16 5.70
C ALA A 12 11.69 1.77 4.47
N GLN A 13 12.24 2.76 3.80
CA GLN A 13 13.14 2.54 2.68
C GLN A 13 14.32 1.67 3.14
N GLY A 14 14.64 0.65 2.37
CA GLY A 14 15.69 -0.31 2.71
C GLY A 14 15.27 -1.44 3.61
N ALA A 15 14.02 -1.47 4.08
CA ALA A 15 13.56 -2.45 5.07
C ALA A 15 13.15 -3.80 4.48
N GLY A 16 12.88 -3.92 3.17
CA GLY A 16 12.43 -5.21 2.69
C GLY A 16 12.01 -5.32 1.24
N LYS A 17 12.70 -4.64 0.33
CA LYS A 17 12.39 -4.77 -1.10
C LYS A 17 12.52 -6.20 -1.60
N THR A 18 13.49 -6.94 -1.06
CA THR A 18 13.69 -8.35 -1.40
C THR A 18 12.49 -9.18 -0.98
N THR A 19 11.94 -8.90 0.21
CA THR A 19 10.76 -9.60 0.72
C THR A 19 9.57 -9.44 -0.22
N VAL A 20 9.34 -8.23 -0.73
CA VAL A 20 8.24 -7.97 -1.67
C VAL A 20 8.44 -8.76 -2.96
N THR A 21 9.66 -8.78 -3.48
CA THR A 21 10.00 -9.54 -4.68
C THR A 21 9.82 -11.04 -4.45
N ASP A 22 10.26 -11.54 -3.29
CA ASP A 22 10.11 -12.95 -2.94
C ASP A 22 8.65 -13.35 -2.84
N LEU A 23 7.81 -12.51 -2.27
CA LEU A 23 6.37 -12.78 -2.21
C LEU A 23 5.78 -12.96 -3.61
N ARG A 24 6.17 -12.11 -4.54
CA ARG A 24 5.69 -12.22 -5.92
C ARG A 24 6.10 -13.55 -6.55
N TYR A 25 7.33 -13.98 -6.36
CA TYR A 25 7.83 -15.22 -6.94
C TYR A 25 7.37 -16.47 -6.20
N SER A 26 7.06 -16.34 -4.91
CA SER A 26 6.59 -17.47 -4.11
C SER A 26 5.12 -17.82 -4.35
N LEU A 27 4.35 -16.88 -4.87
CA LEU A 27 2.93 -17.06 -5.13
C LEU A 27 2.68 -17.22 -6.63
N SER A 28 1.84 -18.18 -6.99
CA SER A 28 1.42 -18.35 -8.39
C SER A 28 0.43 -17.27 -8.77
N TYR A 29 0.45 -16.86 -10.03
CA TYR A 29 -0.52 -15.89 -10.57
C TYR A 29 -0.62 -14.65 -9.72
N THR A 30 0.50 -13.95 -9.56
CA THR A 30 0.61 -12.78 -8.69
C THR A 30 1.08 -11.56 -9.49
N ASN A 31 0.38 -10.45 -9.34
CA ASN A 31 0.80 -9.15 -9.87
C ASN A 31 1.38 -8.31 -8.73
N LEU A 32 2.50 -7.68 -9.00
CA LEU A 32 3.15 -6.77 -8.07
C LEU A 32 2.96 -5.34 -8.56
N TYR A 33 2.48 -4.48 -7.68
CA TYR A 33 2.27 -3.06 -7.95
C TYR A 33 3.13 -2.22 -7.02
N ARG A 34 3.84 -1.26 -7.58
CA ARG A 34 4.63 -0.29 -6.82
C ARG A 34 4.04 1.08 -7.04
N LEU A 35 3.53 1.66 -5.97
CA LEU A 35 2.85 2.95 -6.04
C LEU A 35 3.73 4.03 -5.45
N CYS A 36 3.79 5.17 -6.11
CA CYS A 36 4.60 6.29 -5.65
C CYS A 36 3.77 7.38 -4.96
N GLY A 37 2.45 7.29 -5.04
CA GLY A 37 1.60 8.35 -4.54
C GLY A 37 1.65 9.59 -5.44
N THR A 38 1.29 10.73 -4.89
CA THR A 38 1.36 12.01 -5.61
C THR A 38 2.44 12.90 -5.02
N SER A 39 3.07 13.69 -5.86
CA SER A 39 4.11 14.63 -5.44
C SER A 39 3.56 15.96 -4.92
N ASP A 40 2.25 16.18 -5.07
CA ASP A 40 1.62 17.43 -4.66
C ASP A 40 1.43 17.47 -3.15
N THR A 41 2.23 18.28 -2.46
CA THR A 41 2.15 18.43 -1.01
C THR A 41 1.19 19.54 -0.58
N SER A 42 0.63 20.28 -1.53
CA SER A 42 -0.31 21.37 -1.26
C SER A 42 -1.69 20.81 -0.88
N LYS A 43 -2.59 21.69 -0.46
CA LYS A 43 -3.94 21.29 -0.08
C LYS A 43 -4.70 20.62 -1.21
N GLU A 44 -4.42 20.98 -2.46
CA GLU A 44 -5.01 20.34 -3.64
C GLU A 44 -4.54 18.89 -3.79
N GLY A 45 -3.38 18.56 -3.24
CA GLY A 45 -2.83 17.20 -3.28
C GLY A 45 -3.71 16.20 -2.58
N LYS A 46 -4.49 16.62 -1.57
CA LYS A 46 -5.41 15.73 -0.87
C LYS A 46 -6.44 15.15 -1.83
N LYS A 47 -7.03 16.00 -2.67
CA LYS A 47 -8.04 15.56 -3.65
C LYS A 47 -7.42 14.61 -4.67
N LYS A 48 -6.22 14.92 -5.13
CA LYS A 48 -5.51 14.06 -6.08
C LYS A 48 -5.24 12.68 -5.49
N ALA A 49 -4.78 12.63 -4.24
CA ALA A 49 -4.51 11.38 -3.55
C ALA A 49 -5.80 10.59 -3.33
N GLU A 50 -6.87 11.27 -2.90
CA GLU A 50 -8.16 10.63 -2.69
C GLU A 50 -8.67 9.99 -3.98
N GLU A 51 -8.67 10.72 -5.09
CA GLU A 51 -9.12 10.20 -6.38
C GLU A 51 -8.27 9.02 -6.84
N MET A 52 -6.96 9.11 -6.66
CA MET A 52 -6.05 8.05 -7.06
C MET A 52 -6.33 6.75 -6.31
N TYR A 53 -6.51 6.82 -4.99
CA TYR A 53 -6.74 5.63 -4.19
C TYR A 53 -8.17 5.10 -4.32
N ILE A 54 -9.14 5.95 -4.60
CA ILE A 54 -10.50 5.51 -4.93
C ILE A 54 -10.47 4.72 -6.25
N ASN A 55 -9.73 5.21 -7.25
CA ASN A 55 -9.58 4.50 -8.52
C ASN A 55 -8.86 3.17 -8.32
N LEU A 56 -7.87 3.13 -7.43
CA LEU A 56 -7.18 1.90 -7.09
C LEU A 56 -8.16 0.89 -6.47
N LEU A 57 -8.99 1.35 -5.55
CA LEU A 57 -10.00 0.50 -4.91
C LEU A 57 -10.95 -0.10 -5.96
N GLU A 58 -11.41 0.70 -6.91
CA GLU A 58 -12.28 0.23 -7.99
C GLU A 58 -11.57 -0.82 -8.85
N TYR A 59 -10.30 -0.62 -9.15
CA TYR A 59 -9.51 -1.59 -9.87
C TYR A 59 -9.45 -2.92 -9.12
N ILE A 60 -9.18 -2.87 -7.82
CA ILE A 60 -9.08 -4.09 -6.99
C ILE A 60 -10.43 -4.80 -6.94
N LYS A 61 -11.54 -4.06 -6.80
CA LYS A 61 -12.88 -4.64 -6.83
C LYS A 61 -13.13 -5.43 -8.12
N LYS A 62 -12.66 -4.90 -9.23
CA LYS A 62 -12.81 -5.57 -10.54
C LYS A 62 -11.92 -6.78 -10.69
N MET A 63 -10.91 -6.91 -9.83
CA MET A 63 -10.03 -8.07 -9.81
C MET A 63 -10.52 -9.19 -8.90
N GLU A 64 -11.62 -8.98 -8.18
CA GLU A 64 -12.22 -10.00 -7.35
C GLU A 64 -12.65 -11.20 -8.22
N ASN A 65 -12.47 -12.41 -7.67
CA ASN A 65 -12.89 -13.66 -8.32
C ASN A 65 -12.22 -13.93 -9.68
N LYS A 66 -11.02 -13.41 -9.87
CA LYS A 66 -10.22 -13.66 -11.09
C LYS A 66 -9.11 -14.67 -10.86
N SER A 67 -8.99 -15.20 -9.64
CA SER A 67 -7.94 -16.15 -9.26
C SER A 67 -6.53 -15.57 -9.43
N ILE A 68 -6.38 -14.28 -9.13
CA ILE A 68 -5.11 -13.58 -9.21
C ILE A 68 -4.80 -12.97 -7.85
N ASN A 69 -3.57 -13.16 -7.39
CA ASN A 69 -3.08 -12.52 -6.17
C ASN A 69 -2.52 -11.15 -6.50
N LEU A 70 -2.74 -10.19 -5.59
CA LEU A 70 -2.27 -8.82 -5.77
C LEU A 70 -1.33 -8.48 -4.61
N VAL A 71 -0.15 -7.99 -4.94
CA VAL A 71 0.82 -7.51 -3.95
C VAL A 71 1.09 -6.04 -4.23
N PHE A 72 0.87 -5.20 -3.23
CA PHE A 72 1.09 -3.76 -3.33
C PHE A 72 2.28 -3.35 -2.48
N ASP A 73 3.27 -2.76 -3.12
CA ASP A 73 4.39 -2.12 -2.46
C ASP A 73 4.00 -0.66 -2.28
N ARG A 74 3.52 -0.34 -1.07
CA ARG A 74 2.94 0.94 -0.68
C ARG A 74 1.55 1.18 -1.24
N THR A 75 0.73 1.83 -0.43
CA THR A 75 -0.64 2.23 -0.76
C THR A 75 -0.98 3.51 -0.01
N PHE A 76 -2.28 3.71 0.24
CA PHE A 76 -2.79 4.84 1.03
C PHE A 76 -2.24 4.88 2.47
N PHE A 77 -1.69 3.78 2.99
CA PHE A 77 -1.01 3.80 4.29
C PHE A 77 0.22 4.73 4.25
N THR A 78 0.96 4.71 3.15
CA THR A 78 2.11 5.60 2.98
C THR A 78 1.67 7.06 2.94
N GLU A 79 0.56 7.35 2.27
CA GLU A 79 0.01 8.71 2.20
C GLU A 79 -0.35 9.21 3.60
N GLU A 80 -1.02 8.39 4.39
CA GLU A 80 -1.38 8.75 5.76
C GLU A 80 -0.14 9.00 6.62
N ASN A 81 0.88 8.15 6.48
CA ASN A 81 2.12 8.33 7.23
C ASN A 81 2.84 9.63 6.87
N TYR A 82 2.88 9.99 5.61
CA TYR A 82 3.49 11.25 5.19
C TYR A 82 2.74 12.45 5.76
N CYS A 83 1.41 12.39 5.78
CA CYS A 83 0.61 13.45 6.38
C CYS A 83 0.86 13.57 7.88
N ARG A 84 0.95 12.44 8.60
CA ARG A 84 1.22 12.43 10.03
C ARG A 84 2.60 12.96 10.37
N LEU A 85 3.57 12.77 9.45
CA LEU A 85 4.92 13.28 9.61
C LEU A 85 5.06 14.76 9.22
N GLY A 86 3.97 15.39 8.82
CA GLY A 86 3.97 16.81 8.45
C GLY A 86 4.59 17.09 7.08
N LYS A 87 4.73 16.09 6.22
CA LYS A 87 5.31 16.24 4.89
C LYS A 87 4.34 16.78 3.84
N LYS A 88 3.07 16.88 4.21
CA LYS A 88 2.00 17.39 3.36
C LYS A 88 1.26 18.51 4.08
N ASP A 89 0.68 19.43 3.33
CA ASP A 89 -0.08 20.56 3.87
C ASP A 89 -1.55 20.22 4.11
N TYR A 90 -1.86 18.94 4.29
CA TYR A 90 -3.21 18.47 4.55
C TYR A 90 -3.18 17.25 5.45
N THR A 91 -4.34 16.89 5.98
CA THR A 91 -4.54 15.64 6.72
C THR A 91 -5.29 14.65 5.85
N PHE A 92 -5.01 13.37 6.03
CA PHE A 92 -5.58 12.32 5.18
C PHE A 92 -6.39 11.29 5.99
N THR A 93 -6.44 11.44 7.30
CA THR A 93 -7.04 10.44 8.20
C THR A 93 -8.49 10.12 7.86
N ASP A 94 -9.28 11.12 7.49
CA ASP A 94 -10.67 10.94 7.10
C ASP A 94 -10.81 10.04 5.87
N VAL A 95 -10.00 10.28 4.85
CA VAL A 95 -9.97 9.46 3.63
C VAL A 95 -9.39 8.08 3.92
N TYR A 96 -8.32 8.03 4.71
CA TYR A 96 -7.65 6.81 5.10
C TYR A 96 -8.60 5.83 5.79
N GLU A 97 -9.39 6.31 6.74
CA GLU A 97 -10.35 5.47 7.46
C GLU A 97 -11.43 4.90 6.54
N LYS A 98 -11.94 5.71 5.61
CA LYS A 98 -12.91 5.25 4.62
C LYS A 98 -12.33 4.20 3.70
N LEU A 99 -11.10 4.42 3.22
CA LEU A 99 -10.43 3.46 2.35
C LEU A 99 -10.17 2.15 3.08
N LEU A 100 -9.74 2.21 4.33
CA LEU A 100 -9.47 1.03 5.13
C LEU A 100 -10.74 0.21 5.33
N GLU A 101 -11.86 0.86 5.62
CA GLU A 101 -13.14 0.20 5.74
C GLU A 101 -13.56 -0.49 4.45
N GLU A 102 -13.44 0.19 3.32
CA GLU A 102 -13.80 -0.38 2.02
C GLU A 102 -12.87 -1.53 1.62
N PHE A 103 -11.58 -1.42 1.91
CA PHE A 103 -10.64 -2.51 1.66
C PHE A 103 -11.00 -3.76 2.48
N SER A 104 -11.46 -3.58 3.71
CA SER A 104 -11.82 -4.72 4.57
C SER A 104 -13.02 -5.50 4.05
N LYS A 105 -13.80 -4.91 3.15
CA LYS A 105 -14.98 -5.56 2.54
C LYS A 105 -14.66 -6.28 1.24
N LEU A 106 -13.44 -6.18 0.73
CA LEU A 106 -13.05 -6.81 -0.53
C LEU A 106 -13.05 -8.34 -0.39
N ASP A 107 -13.43 -9.00 -1.47
CA ASP A 107 -13.47 -10.47 -1.53
C ASP A 107 -12.08 -11.03 -1.84
N PHE A 108 -11.17 -10.80 -0.92
CA PHE A 108 -9.79 -11.28 -0.93
C PHE A 108 -9.40 -11.72 0.46
N GLU A 109 -8.44 -12.60 0.54
CA GLU A 109 -7.75 -12.91 1.80
C GLU A 109 -6.69 -11.82 1.97
N ILE A 110 -6.90 -10.89 2.92
CA ILE A 110 -6.13 -9.66 3.01
C ILE A 110 -5.04 -9.76 4.08
N TYR A 111 -3.83 -9.37 3.71
CA TYR A 111 -2.68 -9.30 4.61
C TYR A 111 -2.07 -7.91 4.57
N TYR A 112 -1.87 -7.33 5.74
CA TYR A 112 -1.15 -6.08 5.91
C TYR A 112 0.19 -6.39 6.56
N ILE A 113 1.27 -6.15 5.84
CA ILE A 113 2.61 -6.44 6.31
C ILE A 113 3.36 -5.13 6.47
N THR A 114 3.83 -4.86 7.68
CA THR A 114 4.66 -3.70 7.95
C THR A 114 6.10 -4.16 8.14
N LEU A 115 6.99 -3.63 7.32
CA LEU A 115 8.42 -3.90 7.41
C LEU A 115 9.09 -2.75 8.13
N TYR A 116 9.93 -3.07 9.10
CA TYR A 116 10.69 -2.05 9.82
C TYR A 116 12.08 -2.60 10.13
N LEU A 117 12.98 -1.67 10.44
CA LEU A 117 14.35 -2.03 10.76
C LEU A 117 14.50 -2.17 12.27
N GLU A 118 15.14 -3.26 12.70
CA GLU A 118 15.39 -3.52 14.11
C GLU A 118 16.50 -2.62 14.65
N ASP A 119 17.36 -2.13 13.79
CA ASP A 119 18.61 -1.47 14.14
C ASP A 119 18.83 -0.27 13.22
N VAL A 120 18.92 0.92 13.81
CA VAL A 120 19.15 2.18 13.08
C VAL A 120 20.50 2.17 12.36
N GLU A 121 21.53 1.61 12.97
CA GLU A 121 22.86 1.50 12.33
C GLU A 121 22.80 0.62 11.09
N LYS A 122 22.08 -0.48 11.19
CA LYS A 122 21.86 -1.39 10.07
C LYS A 122 21.10 -0.70 8.94
N TYR A 123 20.13 0.13 9.30
CA TYR A 123 19.39 0.94 8.33
C TYR A 123 20.32 1.92 7.61
N ASN A 124 21.13 2.64 8.37
CA ASN A 124 22.05 3.62 7.80
C ASN A 124 23.06 2.97 6.85
N ALA A 125 23.50 1.76 7.15
CA ALA A 125 24.41 1.03 6.29
C ALA A 125 23.79 0.62 4.95
N ARG A 126 22.46 0.55 4.86
CA ARG A 126 21.74 0.20 3.62
C ARG A 126 21.41 1.41 2.76
N LEU A 127 21.51 2.58 3.34
CA LEU A 127 21.26 3.82 2.60
C LEU A 127 22.46 4.20 1.75
#